data_32294782927355c510e74107f62e17e2
#
_entry.id   32294782927355c510e74107f62e17e2
#
_cell.length_a   1.000
_cell.length_b   1.000
_cell.length_c   1.000
_cell.angle_alpha   90.00
_cell.angle_beta   90.00
_cell.angle_gamma   90.00
#
_symmetry.space_group_name_H-M   'P 1'
#
loop_
_entity.id
_entity.type
_entity.pdbx_description
1 polymer ?
#
loop_
_entity_poly.entity_id
_entity_poly.type
_entity_poly.pdbx_seq_one_letter_code
_entity_poly.pdbx_strand_id
1 'polypeptide(L)'
;LRAFRLSQAGMVIADALERGEELANGHEQLTTRLLQAGAVHPHLSEALKPEDITIVIPAFVRDSTDMSTLQKLTALFQNHPVIITDDASPLRIDVDGAVVIRHSTNRGPAAARNTALEKVSTTYVAFVDLDASITSDQLCCLGSLFKGADIGVVAPRVASQESASQLSHYEVVRSPLDMGVLPALIRPGSRVPYVPAAILLARTAIVRHVGGFNETMRYGEDVDLLWRLSDAGIMCRYEPQVTGVHTPRASLRKFFLQRFHYGLSAAVLAKNHRSYVAPFATNILMIGSLISVVACAPLFVGLFLLAQFVSSSVMLFRIGDDLAHACTTAIMNIVYSARTFADAVTRAWFWLFIILAIFFPSLRWIIAGSVVLPAVSQWSRHRAMNPLTFVVLRSIDNFSYCTGVWCGVLQQKSFAALVPKITVWWRRAG
;
A
#
# COMPACT_ATOMS: atom_id res chain seq x y z
N LEU A 1 -11.75 10.83 -7.25
CA LEU A 1 -11.70 12.30 -7.25
C LEU A 1 -12.63 12.84 -6.18
N ARG A 2 -12.14 13.77 -5.35
CA ARG A 2 -12.96 14.59 -4.45
C ARG A 2 -12.92 16.01 -5.00
N ALA A 3 -14.08 16.61 -5.23
CA ALA A 3 -14.18 18.01 -5.60
C ALA A 3 -14.55 18.82 -4.37
N PHE A 4 -13.88 19.95 -4.17
CA PHE A 4 -14.20 20.92 -3.12
C PHE A 4 -14.82 22.15 -3.76
N ARG A 5 -15.93 22.58 -3.21
CA ARG A 5 -16.49 23.89 -3.53
C ARG A 5 -16.05 24.87 -2.46
N LEU A 6 -15.11 25.73 -2.81
CA LEU A 6 -14.58 26.73 -1.91
C LEU A 6 -15.35 28.04 -2.05
N SER A 7 -15.52 28.76 -0.94
CA SER A 7 -15.93 30.17 -0.97
C SER A 7 -14.77 31.03 -1.49
N GLN A 8 -15.04 32.30 -1.80
CA GLN A 8 -14.00 33.21 -2.26
C GLN A 8 -12.85 33.35 -1.24
N ALA A 9 -13.18 33.41 0.05
CA ALA A 9 -12.17 33.38 1.13
C ALA A 9 -11.43 32.03 1.17
N GLY A 10 -12.13 30.91 0.93
CA GLY A 10 -11.51 29.57 0.87
C GLY A 10 -10.57 29.40 -0.32
N MET A 11 -10.83 30.06 -1.45
CA MET A 11 -9.91 30.06 -2.60
C MET A 11 -8.61 30.81 -2.29
N VAL A 12 -8.68 31.97 -1.62
CA VAL A 12 -7.49 32.71 -1.20
C VAL A 12 -6.60 31.86 -0.28
N ILE A 13 -7.21 31.09 0.64
CA ILE A 13 -6.47 30.17 1.51
C ILE A 13 -5.86 29.02 0.71
N ALA A 14 -6.61 28.43 -0.23
CA ALA A 14 -6.09 27.35 -1.08
C ALA A 14 -4.91 27.84 -1.94
N ASP A 15 -5.00 29.02 -2.54
CA ASP A 15 -3.95 29.64 -3.32
C ASP A 15 -2.70 29.96 -2.46
N ALA A 16 -2.88 30.40 -1.22
CA ALA A 16 -1.78 30.62 -0.27
C ALA A 16 -1.07 29.29 0.08
N LEU A 17 -1.86 28.23 0.35
CA LEU A 17 -1.33 26.89 0.60
C LEU A 17 -0.58 26.33 -0.63
N GLU A 18 -1.07 26.57 -1.85
CA GLU A 18 -0.42 26.14 -3.09
C GLU A 18 0.93 26.86 -3.28
N ARG A 19 1.02 28.11 -2.88
CA ARG A 19 2.28 28.87 -2.87
C ARG A 19 3.21 28.52 -1.71
N GLY A 20 2.79 27.66 -0.78
CA GLY A 20 3.58 27.29 0.40
C GLY A 20 3.68 28.41 1.45
N GLU A 21 2.72 29.35 1.47
CA GLU A 21 2.67 30.44 2.44
C GLU A 21 2.16 29.94 3.79
N GLU A 22 2.73 30.48 4.88
CA GLU A 22 2.19 30.26 6.22
C GLU A 22 0.82 30.95 6.37
N LEU A 23 -0.16 30.22 6.83
CA LEU A 23 -1.51 30.75 7.04
C LEU A 23 -1.59 31.51 8.37
N ALA A 24 -2.21 32.69 8.34
CA ALA A 24 -2.58 33.39 9.57
C ALA A 24 -3.59 32.58 10.40
N ASN A 25 -3.67 32.84 11.69
CA ASN A 25 -4.63 32.21 12.63
C ASN A 25 -6.08 32.37 12.13
N GLY A 26 -6.93 31.36 12.36
CA GLY A 26 -8.37 31.41 12.05
C GLY A 26 -8.79 30.56 10.83
N HIS A 27 -7.85 29.90 10.18
CA HIS A 27 -8.13 29.06 8.99
C HIS A 27 -8.06 27.55 9.29
N GLU A 28 -7.95 27.15 10.54
CA GLU A 28 -7.71 25.78 11.02
C GLU A 28 -8.77 24.78 10.55
N GLN A 29 -10.05 25.20 10.52
CA GLN A 29 -11.13 24.29 10.07
C GLN A 29 -10.99 23.89 8.59
N LEU A 30 -10.69 24.83 7.70
CA LEU A 30 -10.53 24.55 6.29
C LEU A 30 -9.26 23.74 6.06
N THR A 31 -8.16 24.12 6.68
CA THR A 31 -6.88 23.41 6.59
C THR A 31 -7.02 21.97 7.08
N THR A 32 -7.68 21.75 8.22
CA THR A 32 -7.97 20.40 8.73
C THR A 32 -8.81 19.58 7.76
N ARG A 33 -9.85 20.17 7.16
CA ARG A 33 -10.67 19.48 6.15
C ARG A 33 -9.87 19.12 4.89
N LEU A 34 -9.01 20.02 4.42
CA LEU A 34 -8.15 19.77 3.26
C LEU A 34 -7.10 18.69 3.57
N LEU A 35 -6.50 18.72 4.78
CA LEU A 35 -5.60 17.68 5.26
C LEU A 35 -6.31 16.32 5.37
N GLN A 36 -7.48 16.25 5.98
CA GLN A 36 -8.29 15.04 6.10
C GLN A 36 -8.78 14.50 4.74
N ALA A 37 -8.91 15.37 3.78
CA ALA A 37 -9.26 14.99 2.41
C ALA A 37 -8.05 14.55 1.58
N GLY A 38 -6.81 14.84 2.03
CA GLY A 38 -5.58 14.61 1.30
C GLY A 38 -5.37 15.59 0.13
N ALA A 39 -6.00 16.76 0.21
CA ALA A 39 -5.84 17.83 -0.77
C ALA A 39 -4.59 18.67 -0.52
N VAL A 40 -4.16 18.75 0.73
CA VAL A 40 -2.92 19.38 1.16
C VAL A 40 -2.13 18.43 2.04
N HIS A 41 -0.82 18.65 2.12
CA HIS A 41 0.10 17.82 2.88
C HIS A 41 0.92 18.69 3.83
N PRO A 42 1.13 18.30 5.12
CA PRO A 42 1.99 19.04 6.02
C PRO A 42 3.44 18.95 5.53
N HIS A 43 4.20 20.02 5.75
CA HIS A 43 5.64 20.02 5.52
C HIS A 43 6.39 19.36 6.68
N LEU A 44 7.54 18.76 6.36
CA LEU A 44 8.50 18.36 7.38
C LEU A 44 9.01 19.62 8.09
N SER A 45 9.09 19.57 9.41
CA SER A 45 9.49 20.68 10.26
C SER A 45 10.64 20.27 11.19
N GLU A 46 10.73 20.89 12.37
CA GLU A 46 11.73 20.52 13.36
C GLU A 46 11.63 19.04 13.77
N ALA A 47 12.70 18.29 13.60
CA ALA A 47 12.78 16.86 13.89
C ALA A 47 12.43 16.54 15.36
N LEU A 48 11.94 15.32 15.60
CA LEU A 48 11.81 14.78 16.95
C LEU A 48 13.20 14.45 17.52
N LYS A 49 13.30 14.31 18.82
CA LYS A 49 14.52 13.85 19.48
C LYS A 49 14.58 12.32 19.43
N PRO A 50 15.78 11.74 19.23
CA PRO A 50 15.95 10.29 19.22
C PRO A 50 15.43 9.60 20.49
N GLU A 51 15.64 10.20 21.67
CA GLU A 51 15.20 9.66 22.96
C GLU A 51 13.66 9.53 23.10
N ASP A 52 12.89 10.25 22.29
CA ASP A 52 11.43 10.19 22.30
C ASP A 52 10.87 9.03 21.45
N ILE A 53 11.72 8.33 20.70
CA ILE A 53 11.32 7.27 19.74
C ILE A 53 11.99 5.95 20.15
N THR A 54 11.22 4.96 20.56
CA THR A 54 11.73 3.60 20.73
C THR A 54 11.72 2.85 19.39
N ILE A 55 12.84 2.26 19.03
CA ILE A 55 12.98 1.39 17.85
C ILE A 55 12.61 -0.04 18.24
N VAL A 56 11.66 -0.63 17.53
CA VAL A 56 11.22 -2.01 17.72
C VAL A 56 11.62 -2.82 16.49
N ILE A 57 12.46 -3.85 16.71
CA ILE A 57 12.95 -4.73 15.64
C ILE A 57 12.46 -6.17 15.92
N PRO A 58 11.46 -6.67 15.17
CA PRO A 58 11.12 -8.08 15.18
C PRO A 58 12.23 -8.86 14.46
N ALA A 59 12.88 -9.80 15.13
CA ALA A 59 14.05 -10.48 14.59
C ALA A 59 13.88 -12.00 14.60
N PHE A 60 14.28 -12.63 13.49
CA PHE A 60 14.46 -14.06 13.35
C PHE A 60 15.79 -14.32 12.64
N VAL A 61 16.85 -14.46 13.43
CA VAL A 61 18.26 -14.57 12.98
C VAL A 61 18.60 -16.02 12.75
N ARG A 62 18.86 -16.40 11.50
CA ARG A 62 19.12 -17.77 11.07
C ARG A 62 20.61 -18.10 11.06
N ASP A 63 21.43 -17.10 10.74
CA ASP A 63 22.85 -17.25 10.50
C ASP A 63 23.65 -15.98 10.85
N SER A 64 24.96 -16.03 10.67
CA SER A 64 25.85 -14.90 10.93
C SER A 64 25.61 -13.69 10.03
N THR A 65 25.05 -13.89 8.83
CA THR A 65 24.71 -12.80 7.92
C THR A 65 23.52 -11.99 8.45
N ASP A 66 22.46 -12.69 8.91
CA ASP A 66 21.33 -12.06 9.57
C ASP A 66 21.79 -11.32 10.84
N MET A 67 22.72 -11.90 11.63
CA MET A 67 23.29 -11.25 12.83
C MET A 67 24.05 -9.99 12.46
N SER A 68 24.93 -10.04 11.47
CA SER A 68 25.67 -8.86 10.99
C SER A 68 24.72 -7.76 10.48
N THR A 69 23.62 -8.14 9.83
CA THR A 69 22.60 -7.20 9.39
C THR A 69 21.90 -6.53 10.57
N LEU A 70 21.54 -7.31 11.60
CA LEU A 70 20.93 -6.79 12.83
C LEU A 70 21.86 -5.81 13.54
N GLN A 71 23.16 -6.15 13.70
CA GLN A 71 24.15 -5.28 14.33
C GLN A 71 24.35 -3.97 13.55
N LYS A 72 24.40 -4.02 12.22
CA LYS A 72 24.47 -2.82 11.37
C LYS A 72 23.19 -1.95 11.50
N LEU A 73 22.02 -2.58 11.54
CA LEU A 73 20.76 -1.88 11.71
C LEU A 73 20.69 -1.17 13.07
N THR A 74 21.03 -1.86 14.16
CA THR A 74 21.03 -1.27 15.51
C THR A 74 22.04 -0.14 15.66
N ALA A 75 23.19 -0.23 14.99
CA ALA A 75 24.20 0.83 14.98
C ALA A 75 23.68 2.17 14.39
N LEU A 76 22.64 2.15 13.56
CA LEU A 76 21.99 3.38 13.06
C LEU A 76 21.20 4.13 14.15
N PHE A 77 20.89 3.46 15.27
CA PHE A 77 19.96 3.97 16.29
C PHE A 77 20.59 4.09 17.70
N GLN A 78 21.89 4.37 17.79
CA GLN A 78 22.65 4.42 19.06
C GLN A 78 22.05 5.38 20.10
N ASN A 79 21.36 6.45 19.66
CA ASN A 79 20.75 7.45 20.55
C ASN A 79 19.26 7.18 20.82
N HIS A 80 18.71 6.07 20.33
CA HIS A 80 17.34 5.67 20.58
C HIS A 80 17.28 4.52 21.59
N PRO A 81 16.22 4.42 22.41
CA PRO A 81 15.91 3.14 23.06
C PRO A 81 15.60 2.08 21.99
N VAL A 82 16.29 0.94 22.03
CA VAL A 82 16.10 -0.15 21.06
C VAL A 82 15.60 -1.40 21.78
N ILE A 83 14.51 -1.96 21.27
CA ILE A 83 13.94 -3.23 21.74
C ILE A 83 13.93 -4.22 20.57
N ILE A 84 14.62 -5.34 20.73
CA ILE A 84 14.66 -6.44 19.77
C ILE A 84 13.81 -7.58 20.31
N THR A 85 12.82 -8.03 19.58
CA THR A 85 12.12 -9.27 19.91
C THR A 85 12.68 -10.41 19.07
N ASP A 86 13.42 -11.29 19.71
CA ASP A 86 13.97 -12.52 19.16
C ASP A 86 12.86 -13.59 19.08
N ASP A 87 12.29 -13.80 17.91
CA ASP A 87 11.18 -14.72 17.69
C ASP A 87 11.66 -16.18 17.53
N ALA A 88 12.36 -16.69 18.55
CA ALA A 88 12.95 -18.03 18.63
C ALA A 88 13.99 -18.29 17.52
N SER A 89 14.93 -17.37 17.31
CA SER A 89 16.03 -17.51 16.35
C SER A 89 16.87 -18.76 16.62
N PRO A 90 17.33 -19.47 15.59
CA PRO A 90 18.33 -20.52 15.73
C PRO A 90 19.63 -20.00 16.37
N LEU A 91 20.08 -18.81 15.96
CA LEU A 91 21.24 -18.14 16.55
C LEU A 91 20.76 -17.16 17.63
N ARG A 92 21.31 -17.28 18.84
CA ARG A 92 20.98 -16.38 19.96
C ARG A 92 21.39 -14.95 19.62
N ILE A 93 20.47 -14.01 19.82
CA ILE A 93 20.72 -12.59 19.62
C ILE A 93 21.36 -12.01 20.88
N ASP A 94 22.51 -11.36 20.68
CA ASP A 94 23.20 -10.56 21.68
C ASP A 94 23.69 -9.28 20.99
N VAL A 95 23.14 -8.13 21.38
CA VAL A 95 23.41 -6.82 20.77
C VAL A 95 23.52 -5.78 21.87
N ASP A 96 24.71 -5.19 21.99
CA ASP A 96 24.97 -4.14 22.97
C ASP A 96 24.05 -2.93 22.79
N GLY A 97 23.58 -2.38 23.92
CA GLY A 97 22.74 -1.20 23.93
C GLY A 97 21.26 -1.45 23.55
N ALA A 98 20.86 -2.69 23.27
CA ALA A 98 19.48 -3.05 22.98
C ALA A 98 18.87 -3.95 24.08
N VAL A 99 17.59 -3.78 24.34
CA VAL A 99 16.83 -4.73 25.18
C VAL A 99 16.37 -5.89 24.30
N VAL A 100 16.85 -7.10 24.57
CA VAL A 100 16.48 -8.30 23.80
C VAL A 100 15.46 -9.11 24.58
N ILE A 101 14.28 -9.34 23.97
CA ILE A 101 13.20 -10.19 24.52
C ILE A 101 13.08 -11.42 23.63
N ARG A 102 13.30 -12.62 24.20
CA ARG A 102 13.25 -13.86 23.42
C ARG A 102 11.95 -14.63 23.63
N HIS A 103 11.29 -15.00 22.54
CA HIS A 103 10.21 -15.97 22.55
C HIS A 103 10.74 -17.42 22.67
N SER A 104 10.00 -18.29 23.31
CA SER A 104 10.32 -19.72 23.38
C SER A 104 10.02 -20.47 22.08
N THR A 105 9.09 -19.96 21.28
CA THR A 105 8.69 -20.51 19.98
C THR A 105 8.46 -19.37 18.98
N ASN A 106 8.58 -19.64 17.68
CA ASN A 106 8.29 -18.63 16.64
C ASN A 106 6.79 -18.33 16.57
N ARG A 107 6.42 -17.11 16.96
CA ARG A 107 5.04 -16.61 17.00
C ARG A 107 4.70 -15.70 15.81
N GLY A 108 5.69 -15.29 15.04
CA GLY A 108 5.55 -14.41 13.88
C GLY A 108 5.72 -12.91 14.19
N PRO A 109 5.78 -12.08 13.14
CA PRO A 109 6.15 -10.66 13.26
C PRO A 109 5.13 -9.84 14.07
N ALA A 110 3.84 -10.14 13.98
CA ALA A 110 2.81 -9.46 14.75
C ALA A 110 3.03 -9.62 16.26
N ALA A 111 3.21 -10.86 16.74
CA ALA A 111 3.46 -11.15 18.14
C ALA A 111 4.79 -10.54 18.60
N ALA A 112 5.84 -10.59 17.76
CA ALA A 112 7.13 -10.00 18.08
C ALA A 112 7.03 -8.48 18.27
N ARG A 113 6.31 -7.77 17.39
CA ARG A 113 6.08 -6.32 17.52
C ARG A 113 5.23 -5.98 18.74
N ASN A 114 4.20 -6.77 19.05
CA ASN A 114 3.37 -6.55 20.24
C ASN A 114 4.14 -6.76 21.53
N THR A 115 4.92 -7.82 21.63
CA THR A 115 5.78 -8.09 22.82
C THR A 115 6.73 -6.92 23.10
N ALA A 116 7.36 -6.37 22.07
CA ALA A 116 8.16 -5.16 22.23
C ALA A 116 7.31 -3.94 22.61
N LEU A 117 6.16 -3.76 21.95
CA LEU A 117 5.26 -2.62 22.18
C LEU A 117 4.81 -2.52 23.64
N GLU A 118 4.62 -3.62 24.34
CA GLU A 118 4.32 -3.65 25.77
C GLU A 118 5.41 -2.99 26.63
N LYS A 119 6.67 -3.07 26.21
CA LYS A 119 7.84 -2.51 26.91
C LYS A 119 8.22 -1.09 26.49
N VAL A 120 7.63 -0.57 25.42
CA VAL A 120 7.90 0.81 24.97
C VAL A 120 7.41 1.79 26.02
N SER A 121 8.27 2.71 26.44
CA SER A 121 7.93 3.78 27.41
C SER A 121 7.89 5.17 26.78
N THR A 122 8.40 5.32 25.56
CA THR A 122 8.46 6.60 24.82
C THR A 122 7.13 6.99 24.19
N THR A 123 7.01 8.28 23.87
CA THR A 123 5.82 8.83 23.18
C THR A 123 5.60 8.21 21.80
N TYR A 124 6.68 7.89 21.11
CA TYR A 124 6.65 7.33 19.76
C TYR A 124 7.34 5.98 19.69
N VAL A 125 6.87 5.14 18.82
CA VAL A 125 7.45 3.83 18.49
C VAL A 125 7.69 3.75 17.00
N ALA A 126 8.88 3.30 16.61
CA ALA A 126 9.22 2.97 15.23
C ALA A 126 9.40 1.46 15.08
N PHE A 127 8.59 0.84 14.25
CA PHE A 127 8.79 -0.55 13.84
C PHE A 127 9.72 -0.54 12.63
N VAL A 128 10.80 -1.32 12.70
CA VAL A 128 11.79 -1.45 11.63
C VAL A 128 12.11 -2.92 11.44
N ASP A 129 11.84 -3.46 10.25
CA ASP A 129 12.14 -4.85 9.94
C ASP A 129 13.64 -5.06 9.70
N LEU A 130 14.14 -6.26 9.97
CA LEU A 130 15.57 -6.61 9.86
C LEU A 130 16.14 -6.37 8.44
N ASP A 131 15.33 -6.50 7.39
CA ASP A 131 15.74 -6.32 6.00
C ASP A 131 15.41 -4.91 5.45
N ALA A 132 15.03 -3.97 6.34
CA ALA A 132 14.80 -2.57 6.03
C ALA A 132 15.82 -1.67 6.74
N SER A 133 16.07 -0.49 6.20
CA SER A 133 17.01 0.47 6.81
C SER A 133 16.54 1.91 6.55
N ILE A 134 16.69 2.74 7.58
CA ILE A 134 16.47 4.18 7.57
C ILE A 134 17.45 4.80 8.58
N THR A 135 17.92 6.01 8.36
CA THR A 135 18.81 6.67 9.33
C THR A 135 18.01 7.28 10.48
N SER A 136 18.68 7.47 11.63
CA SER A 136 18.10 8.18 12.79
C SER A 136 17.55 9.55 12.40
N ASP A 137 18.33 10.36 11.67
CA ASP A 137 17.92 11.71 11.25
C ASP A 137 16.68 11.69 10.35
N GLN A 138 16.62 10.76 9.41
CA GLN A 138 15.44 10.57 8.54
C GLN A 138 14.20 10.20 9.36
N LEU A 139 14.34 9.30 10.34
CA LEU A 139 13.25 8.88 11.20
C LEU A 139 12.76 10.02 12.09
N CYS A 140 13.68 10.77 12.71
CA CYS A 140 13.37 11.94 13.53
C CYS A 140 12.70 13.05 12.69
N CYS A 141 13.19 13.28 11.48
CA CYS A 141 12.59 14.22 10.53
C CYS A 141 11.17 13.80 10.15
N LEU A 142 10.93 12.52 9.83
CA LEU A 142 9.59 11.97 9.56
C LEU A 142 8.64 12.21 10.75
N GLY A 143 9.13 12.07 11.97
CA GLY A 143 8.38 12.31 13.21
C GLY A 143 7.92 13.74 13.40
N SER A 144 8.51 14.72 12.72
CA SER A 144 8.07 16.11 12.77
C SER A 144 6.62 16.30 12.35
N LEU A 145 6.10 15.39 11.51
CA LEU A 145 4.70 15.41 11.07
C LEU A 145 3.68 15.23 12.21
N PHE A 146 4.09 14.74 13.37
CA PHE A 146 3.22 14.65 14.55
C PHE A 146 2.99 15.99 15.24
N LYS A 147 3.81 17.03 14.97
CA LYS A 147 3.77 18.30 15.68
C LYS A 147 2.63 19.24 15.24
N GLY A 148 2.05 19.13 14.13
CA GLY A 148 1.09 20.13 13.62
C GLY A 148 -0.29 19.59 13.29
N ALA A 149 -0.53 18.29 13.43
CA ALA A 149 -1.78 17.65 13.05
C ALA A 149 -2.08 16.44 13.95
N ASP A 150 -3.34 16.05 14.01
CA ASP A 150 -3.79 14.87 14.75
C ASP A 150 -3.46 13.58 13.96
N ILE A 151 -2.16 13.38 13.73
CA ILE A 151 -1.62 12.23 13.00
C ILE A 151 -1.21 11.16 14.00
N GLY A 152 -1.71 9.94 13.80
CA GLY A 152 -1.38 8.80 14.66
C GLY A 152 -0.24 7.96 14.16
N VAL A 153 -0.08 7.89 12.83
CA VAL A 153 0.94 7.06 12.15
C VAL A 153 1.51 7.79 10.96
N VAL A 154 2.81 7.69 10.78
CA VAL A 154 3.53 8.17 9.59
C VAL A 154 4.42 7.07 9.04
N ALA A 155 4.52 6.98 7.73
CA ALA A 155 5.37 6.01 7.05
C ALA A 155 6.19 6.71 5.96
N PRO A 156 7.49 6.38 5.84
CA PRO A 156 8.34 6.85 4.75
C PRO A 156 8.06 6.03 3.48
N ARG A 157 8.63 6.45 2.38
CA ARG A 157 8.80 5.58 1.21
C ARG A 157 9.78 4.45 1.57
N VAL A 158 9.44 3.22 1.17
CA VAL A 158 10.34 2.06 1.31
C VAL A 158 10.72 1.60 -0.09
N ALA A 159 11.86 2.08 -0.58
CA ALA A 159 12.37 1.75 -1.90
C ALA A 159 13.13 0.41 -1.88
N SER A 160 13.08 -0.34 -2.97
CA SER A 160 13.93 -1.51 -3.12
C SER A 160 15.38 -1.11 -3.38
N GLN A 161 16.32 -1.72 -2.67
CA GLN A 161 17.74 -1.55 -2.94
C GLN A 161 18.08 -2.16 -4.31
N GLU A 162 18.73 -1.38 -5.17
CA GLU A 162 19.16 -1.84 -6.48
C GLU A 162 20.39 -2.76 -6.36
N SER A 163 20.37 -3.86 -7.10
CA SER A 163 21.51 -4.76 -7.26
C SER A 163 21.59 -5.25 -8.72
N ALA A 164 22.67 -5.91 -9.09
CA ALA A 164 22.89 -6.37 -10.47
C ALA A 164 21.92 -7.47 -10.94
N SER A 165 21.06 -8.01 -10.07
CA SER A 165 20.17 -9.10 -10.45
C SER A 165 18.93 -8.60 -11.20
N GLN A 166 18.45 -9.36 -12.18
CA GLN A 166 17.22 -9.07 -12.92
C GLN A 166 16.01 -8.98 -12.00
N LEU A 167 15.99 -9.77 -10.94
CA LEU A 167 14.93 -9.74 -9.94
C LEU A 167 14.93 -8.44 -9.14
N SER A 168 16.11 -7.93 -8.78
CA SER A 168 16.25 -6.63 -8.12
C SER A 168 15.77 -5.49 -9.01
N HIS A 169 16.16 -5.46 -10.29
CA HIS A 169 15.66 -4.46 -11.25
C HIS A 169 14.13 -4.51 -11.39
N TYR A 170 13.55 -5.72 -11.37
CA TYR A 170 12.09 -5.87 -11.36
C TYR A 170 11.46 -5.32 -10.08
N GLU A 171 12.05 -5.58 -8.92
CA GLU A 171 11.57 -5.10 -7.62
C GLU A 171 11.68 -3.58 -7.46
N VAL A 172 12.69 -2.93 -8.07
CA VAL A 172 12.75 -1.46 -8.13
C VAL A 172 11.51 -0.86 -8.82
N VAL A 173 10.97 -1.55 -9.83
CA VAL A 173 9.79 -1.09 -10.58
C VAL A 173 8.48 -1.51 -9.95
N ARG A 174 8.45 -2.66 -9.25
CA ARG A 174 7.24 -3.32 -8.75
C ARG A 174 7.35 -3.86 -7.33
N SER A 175 8.10 -3.20 -6.48
CA SER A 175 8.07 -3.54 -5.06
C SER A 175 6.66 -3.32 -4.49
N PRO A 176 6.09 -4.29 -3.77
CA PRO A 176 4.84 -4.09 -3.03
C PRO A 176 5.02 -3.19 -1.80
N LEU A 177 6.25 -2.85 -1.46
CA LEU A 177 6.59 -1.98 -0.34
C LEU A 177 6.68 -0.51 -0.75
N ASP A 178 6.92 -0.23 -2.05
CA ASP A 178 7.04 1.15 -2.57
C ASP A 178 5.67 1.69 -3.02
N MET A 179 5.13 2.63 -2.28
CA MET A 179 3.85 3.29 -2.56
C MET A 179 3.98 4.50 -3.49
N GLY A 180 5.18 4.75 -4.05
CA GLY A 180 5.46 5.81 -5.02
C GLY A 180 5.95 7.11 -4.40
N VAL A 181 6.08 8.15 -5.26
CA VAL A 181 6.80 9.39 -4.94
C VAL A 181 5.90 10.54 -4.48
N LEU A 182 4.61 10.33 -4.31
CA LEU A 182 3.70 11.40 -3.91
C LEU A 182 3.18 11.18 -2.49
N PRO A 183 3.11 12.23 -1.65
CA PRO A 183 2.55 12.12 -0.31
C PRO A 183 1.06 11.79 -0.35
N ALA A 184 0.56 11.07 0.66
CA ALA A 184 -0.83 10.62 0.71
C ALA A 184 -1.35 10.39 2.13
N LEU A 185 -2.67 10.41 2.27
CA LEU A 185 -3.32 9.72 3.37
C LEU A 185 -3.29 8.21 3.14
N ILE A 186 -2.97 7.48 4.20
CA ILE A 186 -3.05 6.02 4.22
C ILE A 186 -4.46 5.65 4.67
N ARG A 187 -5.27 5.13 3.76
CA ARG A 187 -6.63 4.66 4.07
C ARG A 187 -7.16 3.75 2.97
N PRO A 188 -8.09 2.84 3.29
CA PRO A 188 -8.72 1.98 2.30
C PRO A 188 -9.33 2.76 1.13
N GLY A 189 -9.12 2.29 -0.09
CA GLY A 189 -9.66 2.90 -1.30
C GLY A 189 -9.03 4.23 -1.73
N SER A 190 -7.96 4.68 -1.05
CA SER A 190 -7.13 5.81 -1.49
C SER A 190 -6.01 5.34 -2.42
N ARG A 191 -5.18 6.30 -2.89
CA ARG A 191 -3.99 6.01 -3.69
C ARG A 191 -2.97 5.15 -2.92
N VAL A 192 -2.83 5.37 -1.61
CA VAL A 192 -2.04 4.56 -0.69
C VAL A 192 -3.01 3.86 0.27
N PRO A 193 -3.49 2.65 -0.06
CA PRO A 193 -4.50 1.97 0.77
C PRO A 193 -3.93 1.40 2.07
N TYR A 194 -2.64 1.15 2.12
CA TYR A 194 -1.85 0.67 3.25
C TYR A 194 -0.37 0.98 3.00
N VAL A 195 0.46 0.78 4.01
CA VAL A 195 1.93 0.75 3.92
C VAL A 195 2.45 -0.46 4.69
N PRO A 196 3.62 -1.00 4.32
CA PRO A 196 4.24 -2.08 5.07
C PRO A 196 4.77 -1.59 6.42
N ALA A 197 4.70 -2.42 7.46
CA ALA A 197 5.35 -2.15 8.73
C ALA A 197 6.87 -2.38 8.69
N ALA A 198 7.45 -2.50 7.50
CA ALA A 198 8.89 -2.59 7.32
C ALA A 198 9.62 -1.35 7.87
N ILE A 199 9.01 -0.15 7.74
CA ILE A 199 9.37 1.07 8.46
C ILE A 199 8.08 1.82 8.74
N LEU A 200 7.69 1.90 10.02
CA LEU A 200 6.44 2.54 10.45
C LEU A 200 6.67 3.29 11.76
N LEU A 201 6.43 4.58 11.77
CA LEU A 201 6.53 5.41 12.98
C LEU A 201 5.12 5.80 13.46
N ALA A 202 4.85 5.61 14.75
CA ALA A 202 3.53 5.80 15.32
C ALA A 202 3.56 6.40 16.72
N ARG A 203 2.46 7.04 17.13
CA ARG A 203 2.22 7.37 18.54
C ARG A 203 1.96 6.09 19.31
N THR A 204 2.77 5.77 20.31
CA THR A 204 2.70 4.53 21.09
C THR A 204 1.31 4.29 21.67
N ALA A 205 0.70 5.31 22.26
CA ALA A 205 -0.63 5.22 22.86
C ALA A 205 -1.71 4.85 21.84
N ILE A 206 -1.61 5.35 20.60
CA ILE A 206 -2.60 5.08 19.53
C ILE A 206 -2.53 3.62 19.09
N VAL A 207 -1.32 3.08 18.88
CA VAL A 207 -1.17 1.66 18.49
C VAL A 207 -1.69 0.74 19.60
N ARG A 208 -1.41 1.06 20.85
CA ARG A 208 -1.96 0.32 22.01
C ARG A 208 -3.48 0.41 22.10
N HIS A 209 -4.05 1.59 21.86
CA HIS A 209 -5.50 1.82 21.92
C HIS A 209 -6.28 0.93 20.95
N VAL A 210 -5.76 0.71 19.74
CA VAL A 210 -6.39 -0.19 18.76
C VAL A 210 -6.03 -1.66 18.95
N GLY A 211 -5.30 -2.01 20.01
CA GLY A 211 -4.95 -3.38 20.38
C GLY A 211 -3.72 -3.95 19.67
N GLY A 212 -2.84 -3.09 19.11
CA GLY A 212 -1.61 -3.53 18.45
C GLY A 212 -1.85 -4.30 17.15
N PHE A 213 -0.89 -5.16 16.77
CA PHE A 213 -0.97 -6.02 15.60
C PHE A 213 -1.81 -7.27 15.87
N ASN A 214 -2.51 -7.76 14.87
CA ASN A 214 -3.31 -8.97 14.98
C ASN A 214 -2.42 -10.22 14.91
N GLU A 215 -2.17 -10.87 16.06
CA GLU A 215 -1.27 -12.02 16.18
C GLU A 215 -1.79 -13.29 15.49
N THR A 216 -3.05 -13.34 15.13
CA THR A 216 -3.61 -14.48 14.35
C THR A 216 -3.20 -14.41 12.88
N MET A 217 -2.64 -13.29 12.43
CA MET A 217 -2.18 -13.07 11.06
C MET A 217 -0.65 -13.16 10.98
N ARG A 218 -0.16 -14.06 10.13
CA ARG A 218 1.28 -14.15 9.82
C ARG A 218 1.71 -13.21 8.70
N TYR A 219 0.77 -12.73 7.90
CA TYR A 219 0.99 -11.83 6.77
C TYR A 219 -0.20 -10.88 6.65
N GLY A 220 0.07 -9.61 6.34
CA GLY A 220 -0.94 -8.56 6.21
C GLY A 220 -1.43 -7.99 7.54
N GLU A 221 -0.73 -8.27 8.64
CA GLU A 221 -0.98 -7.72 9.97
C GLU A 221 -0.79 -6.20 10.02
N ASP A 222 0.07 -5.67 9.16
CA ASP A 222 0.29 -4.24 8.93
C ASP A 222 -0.89 -3.58 8.22
N VAL A 223 -1.42 -4.23 7.20
CA VAL A 223 -2.63 -3.78 6.49
C VAL A 223 -3.82 -3.76 7.45
N ASP A 224 -4.02 -4.83 8.24
CA ASP A 224 -5.07 -4.92 9.24
C ASP A 224 -4.97 -3.80 10.28
N LEU A 225 -3.78 -3.54 10.82
CA LEU A 225 -3.54 -2.45 11.78
C LEU A 225 -3.95 -1.10 11.20
N LEU A 226 -3.46 -0.77 10.00
CA LEU A 226 -3.74 0.53 9.37
C LEU A 226 -5.21 0.72 9.03
N TRP A 227 -5.92 -0.35 8.67
CA TRP A 227 -7.35 -0.27 8.40
C TRP A 227 -8.17 -0.13 9.69
N ARG A 228 -7.79 -0.81 10.78
CA ARG A 228 -8.39 -0.56 12.11
C ARG A 228 -8.17 0.86 12.61
N LEU A 229 -6.97 1.42 12.39
CA LEU A 229 -6.69 2.82 12.69
C LEU A 229 -7.57 3.76 11.85
N SER A 230 -7.72 3.49 10.56
CA SER A 230 -8.61 4.26 9.68
C SER A 230 -10.08 4.18 10.12
N ASP A 231 -10.55 3.00 10.54
CA ASP A 231 -11.92 2.81 11.06
C ASP A 231 -12.13 3.55 12.40
N ALA A 232 -11.10 3.67 13.21
CA ALA A 232 -11.09 4.47 14.43
C ALA A 232 -10.98 5.98 14.17
N GLY A 233 -10.94 6.42 12.90
CA GLY A 233 -10.81 7.83 12.53
C GLY A 233 -9.42 8.43 12.70
N ILE A 234 -8.41 7.60 12.98
CA ILE A 234 -7.03 8.03 13.15
C ILE A 234 -6.40 8.36 11.81
N MET A 235 -5.81 9.55 11.71
CA MET A 235 -5.11 9.97 10.50
C MET A 235 -3.77 9.26 10.39
N CYS A 236 -3.56 8.54 9.29
CA CYS A 236 -2.29 7.91 8.93
C CYS A 236 -1.75 8.56 7.66
N ARG A 237 -0.44 8.85 7.60
CA ARG A 237 0.16 9.55 6.46
C ARG A 237 1.37 8.82 5.91
N TYR A 238 1.51 8.93 4.59
CA TYR A 238 2.65 8.49 3.81
C TYR A 238 3.44 9.70 3.32
N GLU A 239 4.74 9.76 3.65
CA GLU A 239 5.63 10.85 3.31
C GLU A 239 6.86 10.36 2.55
N PRO A 240 6.86 10.42 1.21
CA PRO A 240 7.93 9.88 0.38
C PRO A 240 9.20 10.76 0.29
N GLN A 241 9.19 12.00 0.80
CA GLN A 241 10.41 12.82 0.90
C GLN A 241 11.42 12.15 1.85
N VAL A 242 10.92 11.41 2.84
CA VAL A 242 11.73 10.51 3.66
C VAL A 242 11.69 9.13 3.03
N THR A 243 12.86 8.58 2.69
CA THR A 243 12.98 7.28 2.01
C THR A 243 13.89 6.36 2.78
N GLY A 244 13.35 5.25 3.25
CA GLY A 244 14.12 4.08 3.68
C GLY A 244 14.31 3.10 2.53
N VAL A 245 15.17 2.11 2.73
CA VAL A 245 15.47 1.08 1.73
C VAL A 245 15.19 -0.31 2.29
N HIS A 246 14.79 -1.21 1.41
CA HIS A 246 14.55 -2.62 1.73
C HIS A 246 15.38 -3.50 0.80
N THR A 247 16.00 -4.54 1.36
CA THR A 247 16.77 -5.51 0.57
C THR A 247 15.84 -6.49 -0.14
N PRO A 248 15.84 -6.53 -1.48
CA PRO A 248 14.96 -7.41 -2.25
C PRO A 248 15.34 -8.89 -2.08
N ARG A 249 14.41 -9.78 -2.39
CA ARG A 249 14.65 -11.23 -2.27
C ARG A 249 15.69 -11.70 -3.30
N ALA A 250 16.68 -12.44 -2.85
CA ALA A 250 17.81 -12.87 -3.69
C ALA A 250 17.48 -14.03 -4.65
N SER A 251 16.35 -14.75 -4.50
CA SER A 251 16.02 -15.89 -5.32
C SER A 251 14.56 -15.91 -5.76
N LEU A 252 14.30 -16.45 -6.96
CA LEU A 252 12.95 -16.62 -7.52
C LEU A 252 12.03 -17.43 -6.60
N ARG A 253 12.56 -18.44 -5.89
CA ARG A 253 11.78 -19.23 -4.93
C ARG A 253 11.30 -18.37 -3.76
N LYS A 254 12.19 -17.56 -3.16
CA LYS A 254 11.84 -16.67 -2.04
C LYS A 254 10.87 -15.58 -2.51
N PHE A 255 11.08 -15.04 -3.71
CA PHE A 255 10.17 -14.09 -4.35
C PHE A 255 8.78 -14.69 -4.56
N PHE A 256 8.68 -15.88 -5.18
CA PHE A 256 7.41 -16.59 -5.36
C PHE A 256 6.67 -16.79 -4.04
N LEU A 257 7.35 -17.31 -3.02
CA LEU A 257 6.75 -17.56 -1.71
C LEU A 257 6.26 -16.27 -1.04
N GLN A 258 7.01 -15.18 -1.15
CA GLN A 258 6.59 -13.88 -0.62
C GLN A 258 5.28 -13.40 -1.29
N ARG A 259 5.20 -13.45 -2.63
CA ARG A 259 3.98 -13.06 -3.37
C ARG A 259 2.80 -13.97 -3.06
N PHE A 260 3.05 -15.26 -2.92
CA PHE A 260 2.06 -16.25 -2.49
C PHE A 260 1.48 -15.91 -1.11
N HIS A 261 2.33 -15.58 -0.14
CA HIS A 261 1.90 -15.20 1.20
C HIS A 261 1.10 -13.89 1.21
N TYR A 262 1.47 -12.92 0.38
CA TYR A 262 0.68 -11.70 0.20
C TYR A 262 -0.71 -12.00 -0.40
N GLY A 263 -0.79 -12.93 -1.36
CA GLY A 263 -2.07 -13.41 -1.86
C GLY A 263 -2.91 -14.12 -0.79
N LEU A 264 -2.26 -14.96 0.02
CA LEU A 264 -2.93 -15.69 1.11
C LEU A 264 -3.58 -14.74 2.11
N SER A 265 -2.90 -13.65 2.47
CA SER A 265 -3.43 -12.66 3.42
C SER A 265 -4.67 -11.92 2.89
N ALA A 266 -4.82 -11.79 1.57
CA ALA A 266 -5.96 -11.09 0.99
C ALA A 266 -7.31 -11.73 1.39
N ALA A 267 -7.38 -13.05 1.53
CA ALA A 267 -8.60 -13.74 1.96
C ALA A 267 -8.93 -13.49 3.44
N VAL A 268 -7.93 -13.42 4.31
CA VAL A 268 -8.09 -13.08 5.73
C VAL A 268 -8.54 -11.64 5.87
N LEU A 269 -7.87 -10.72 5.16
CA LEU A 269 -8.22 -9.30 5.12
C LEU A 269 -9.64 -9.08 4.59
N ALA A 270 -10.05 -9.81 3.53
CA ALA A 270 -11.41 -9.74 2.99
C ALA A 270 -12.48 -10.22 3.98
N LYS A 271 -12.16 -11.17 4.85
CA LYS A 271 -13.04 -11.65 5.90
C LYS A 271 -13.21 -10.62 7.01
N ASN A 272 -12.11 -9.98 7.42
CA ASN A 272 -12.09 -9.00 8.52
C ASN A 272 -12.59 -7.61 8.04
N HIS A 273 -12.26 -7.23 6.81
CA HIS A 273 -12.48 -5.89 6.24
C HIS A 273 -13.19 -5.97 4.88
N ARG A 274 -14.37 -6.57 4.83
CA ARG A 274 -15.13 -6.85 3.58
C ARG A 274 -15.32 -5.64 2.65
N SER A 275 -15.46 -4.44 3.20
CA SER A 275 -15.66 -3.22 2.44
C SER A 275 -14.40 -2.71 1.73
N TYR A 276 -13.22 -3.20 2.11
CA TYR A 276 -11.93 -2.67 1.68
C TYR A 276 -11.21 -3.55 0.66
N VAL A 277 -11.44 -4.86 0.71
CA VAL A 277 -10.82 -5.80 -0.23
C VAL A 277 -11.75 -6.08 -1.39
N ALA A 278 -11.31 -5.72 -2.57
CA ALA A 278 -11.96 -6.11 -3.82
C ALA A 278 -10.89 -6.23 -4.92
N PRO A 279 -10.90 -7.29 -5.73
CA PRO A 279 -9.92 -7.44 -6.81
C PRO A 279 -10.09 -6.37 -7.89
N PHE A 280 -11.30 -5.83 -8.01
CA PHE A 280 -11.69 -4.85 -9.01
C PHE A 280 -12.83 -3.99 -8.49
N ALA A 281 -12.70 -2.67 -8.59
CA ALA A 281 -13.77 -1.72 -8.32
C ALA A 281 -14.21 -1.08 -9.64
N THR A 282 -15.52 -1.10 -9.94
CA THR A 282 -16.04 -0.67 -11.22
C THR A 282 -17.48 -0.17 -11.12
N ASN A 283 -18.04 0.29 -12.24
CA ASN A 283 -19.43 0.67 -12.37
C ASN A 283 -20.17 -0.20 -13.41
N ILE A 284 -21.47 -0.04 -13.49
CA ILE A 284 -22.33 -0.89 -14.34
C ILE A 284 -22.04 -0.74 -15.85
N LEU A 285 -21.62 0.45 -16.31
CA LEU A 285 -21.29 0.68 -17.73
C LEU A 285 -20.04 -0.09 -18.12
N MET A 286 -19.02 -0.10 -17.25
CA MET A 286 -17.82 -0.88 -17.48
C MET A 286 -18.09 -2.38 -17.42
N ILE A 287 -18.99 -2.84 -16.56
CA ILE A 287 -19.45 -4.25 -16.56
C ILE A 287 -20.11 -4.59 -17.88
N GLY A 288 -21.02 -3.72 -18.38
CA GLY A 288 -21.66 -3.91 -19.67
C GLY A 288 -20.64 -4.01 -20.81
N SER A 289 -19.62 -3.14 -20.81
CA SER A 289 -18.51 -3.20 -21.77
C SER A 289 -17.77 -4.55 -21.70
N LEU A 290 -17.42 -5.02 -20.50
CA LEU A 290 -16.71 -6.29 -20.31
C LEU A 290 -17.54 -7.51 -20.75
N ILE A 291 -18.84 -7.53 -20.44
CA ILE A 291 -19.76 -8.57 -20.91
C ILE A 291 -19.82 -8.56 -22.44
N SER A 292 -19.89 -7.37 -23.05
CA SER A 292 -19.93 -7.23 -24.51
C SER A 292 -18.64 -7.71 -25.21
N VAL A 293 -17.47 -7.54 -24.56
CA VAL A 293 -16.21 -8.12 -25.04
C VAL A 293 -16.28 -9.65 -25.03
N VAL A 294 -16.79 -10.25 -23.97
CA VAL A 294 -16.93 -11.73 -23.85
C VAL A 294 -17.93 -12.24 -24.92
N ALA A 295 -19.01 -11.50 -25.16
CA ALA A 295 -20.03 -11.84 -26.16
C ALA A 295 -19.58 -11.56 -27.61
N CYS A 296 -18.36 -11.08 -27.83
CA CYS A 296 -17.85 -10.67 -29.16
C CYS A 296 -18.74 -9.66 -29.88
N ALA A 297 -19.32 -8.70 -29.13
CA ALA A 297 -20.25 -7.68 -29.59
C ALA A 297 -19.60 -6.28 -29.61
N PRO A 298 -18.72 -5.96 -30.59
CA PRO A 298 -17.89 -4.75 -30.58
C PRO A 298 -18.71 -3.44 -30.58
N LEU A 299 -19.89 -3.43 -31.22
CA LEU A 299 -20.78 -2.28 -31.21
C LEU A 299 -21.19 -1.90 -29.77
N PHE A 300 -21.59 -2.90 -28.96
CA PHE A 300 -22.01 -2.65 -27.59
C PHE A 300 -20.81 -2.28 -26.71
N VAL A 301 -19.61 -2.81 -26.96
CA VAL A 301 -18.37 -2.35 -26.29
C VAL A 301 -18.20 -0.85 -26.52
N GLY A 302 -18.28 -0.40 -27.78
CA GLY A 302 -18.18 1.02 -28.13
C GLY A 302 -19.24 1.88 -27.46
N LEU A 303 -20.51 1.44 -27.47
CA LEU A 303 -21.62 2.15 -26.85
C LEU A 303 -21.45 2.30 -25.33
N PHE A 304 -21.07 1.25 -24.61
CA PHE A 304 -20.84 1.31 -23.17
C PHE A 304 -19.64 2.18 -22.81
N LEU A 305 -18.54 2.12 -23.56
CA LEU A 305 -17.38 2.99 -23.35
C LEU A 305 -17.70 4.45 -23.64
N LEU A 306 -18.48 4.73 -24.71
CA LEU A 306 -18.95 6.08 -25.02
C LEU A 306 -19.86 6.61 -23.90
N ALA A 307 -20.81 5.80 -23.42
CA ALA A 307 -21.69 6.18 -22.31
C ALA A 307 -20.88 6.46 -21.04
N GLN A 308 -19.86 5.65 -20.76
CA GLN A 308 -18.93 5.86 -19.64
C GLN A 308 -18.16 7.18 -19.79
N PHE A 309 -17.62 7.45 -20.98
CA PHE A 309 -16.91 8.69 -21.28
C PHE A 309 -17.81 9.91 -21.11
N VAL A 310 -18.98 9.91 -21.76
CA VAL A 310 -19.92 11.04 -21.72
C VAL A 310 -20.41 11.28 -20.28
N SER A 311 -20.83 10.23 -19.56
CA SER A 311 -21.32 10.38 -18.18
C SER A 311 -20.25 10.92 -17.24
N SER A 312 -19.01 10.48 -17.39
CA SER A 312 -17.88 10.96 -16.57
C SER A 312 -17.53 12.40 -16.88
N SER A 313 -17.45 12.77 -18.19
CA SER A 313 -17.13 14.13 -18.63
C SER A 313 -18.21 15.12 -18.19
N VAL A 314 -19.49 14.78 -18.39
CA VAL A 314 -20.62 15.63 -17.98
C VAL A 314 -20.64 15.81 -16.46
N MET A 315 -20.38 14.76 -15.70
CA MET A 315 -20.32 14.86 -14.24
C MET A 315 -19.24 15.82 -13.77
N LEU A 316 -18.00 15.71 -14.32
CA LEU A 316 -16.88 16.57 -13.98
C LEU A 316 -17.16 18.02 -14.40
N PHE A 317 -17.67 18.24 -15.61
CA PHE A 317 -18.04 19.57 -16.09
C PHE A 317 -19.10 20.24 -15.21
N ARG A 318 -20.12 19.50 -14.74
CA ARG A 318 -21.17 20.02 -13.84
C ARG A 318 -20.66 20.45 -12.46
N ILE A 319 -19.54 19.94 -12.00
CA ILE A 319 -18.91 20.36 -10.73
C ILE A 319 -17.93 21.51 -10.92
N GLY A 320 -17.82 22.06 -12.14
CA GLY A 320 -17.01 23.24 -12.45
C GLY A 320 -15.63 22.95 -13.02
N ASP A 321 -15.39 21.72 -13.48
CA ASP A 321 -14.14 21.38 -14.15
C ASP A 321 -14.13 21.94 -15.60
N ASP A 322 -12.93 22.21 -16.13
CA ASP A 322 -12.77 22.55 -17.54
C ASP A 322 -13.12 21.35 -18.43
N LEU A 323 -13.72 21.62 -19.60
CA LEU A 323 -14.18 20.57 -20.51
C LEU A 323 -13.01 19.67 -20.99
N ALA A 324 -11.87 20.25 -21.33
CA ALA A 324 -10.71 19.52 -21.81
C ALA A 324 -10.14 18.63 -20.69
N HIS A 325 -10.05 19.15 -19.47
CA HIS A 325 -9.62 18.39 -18.30
C HIS A 325 -10.63 17.29 -17.93
N ALA A 326 -11.93 17.60 -17.97
CA ALA A 326 -13.00 16.62 -17.75
C ALA A 326 -12.94 15.44 -18.74
N CYS A 327 -12.75 15.73 -20.04
CA CYS A 327 -12.59 14.70 -21.07
C CYS A 327 -11.33 13.87 -20.87
N THR A 328 -10.19 14.50 -20.58
CA THR A 328 -8.93 13.81 -20.30
C THR A 328 -9.06 12.89 -19.09
N THR A 329 -9.66 13.37 -18.02
CA THR A 329 -9.90 12.59 -16.79
C THR A 329 -10.85 11.41 -17.05
N ALA A 330 -11.88 11.61 -17.88
CA ALA A 330 -12.79 10.51 -18.27
C ALA A 330 -12.07 9.40 -19.04
N ILE A 331 -11.18 9.76 -19.99
CA ILE A 331 -10.34 8.80 -20.71
C ILE A 331 -9.42 8.06 -19.73
N MET A 332 -8.72 8.79 -18.85
CA MET A 332 -7.83 8.21 -17.86
C MET A 332 -8.56 7.23 -16.91
N ASN A 333 -9.81 7.52 -16.55
CA ASN A 333 -10.63 6.63 -15.73
C ASN A 333 -10.97 5.31 -16.47
N ILE A 334 -11.24 5.37 -17.78
CA ILE A 334 -11.47 4.16 -18.60
C ILE A 334 -10.19 3.33 -18.67
N VAL A 335 -9.04 3.95 -18.96
CA VAL A 335 -7.75 3.28 -19.02
C VAL A 335 -7.38 2.66 -17.66
N TYR A 336 -7.59 3.40 -16.58
CA TYR A 336 -7.37 2.89 -15.22
C TYR A 336 -8.27 1.68 -14.91
N SER A 337 -9.56 1.75 -15.28
CA SER A 337 -10.49 0.63 -15.09
C SER A 337 -10.08 -0.60 -15.90
N ALA A 338 -9.66 -0.42 -17.15
CA ALA A 338 -9.17 -1.51 -17.98
C ALA A 338 -7.89 -2.15 -17.37
N ARG A 339 -6.99 -1.33 -16.85
CA ARG A 339 -5.76 -1.81 -16.20
C ARG A 339 -6.06 -2.58 -14.91
N THR A 340 -6.93 -2.04 -14.04
CA THR A 340 -7.31 -2.71 -12.78
C THR A 340 -8.08 -3.99 -13.04
N PHE A 341 -8.89 -4.05 -14.12
CA PHE A 341 -9.52 -5.30 -14.56
C PHE A 341 -8.47 -6.33 -15.01
N ALA A 342 -7.49 -5.93 -15.82
CA ALA A 342 -6.40 -6.83 -16.24
C ALA A 342 -5.58 -7.35 -15.03
N ASP A 343 -5.35 -6.50 -14.03
CA ASP A 343 -4.72 -6.92 -12.77
C ASP A 343 -5.63 -7.90 -12.00
N ALA A 344 -6.95 -7.68 -11.95
CA ALA A 344 -7.89 -8.62 -11.33
C ALA A 344 -7.91 -9.98 -12.04
N VAL A 345 -7.93 -10.00 -13.38
CA VAL A 345 -7.85 -11.24 -14.17
C VAL A 345 -6.58 -12.02 -13.84
N THR A 346 -5.43 -11.36 -13.74
CA THR A 346 -4.14 -12.04 -13.53
C THR A 346 -3.83 -12.34 -12.06
N ARG A 347 -4.35 -11.56 -11.10
CA ARG A 347 -4.02 -11.67 -9.67
C ARG A 347 -5.11 -12.31 -8.80
N ALA A 348 -6.37 -12.35 -9.28
CA ALA A 348 -7.48 -12.92 -8.51
C ALA A 348 -8.27 -13.98 -9.28
N TRP A 349 -8.54 -13.73 -10.55
CA TRP A 349 -9.45 -14.57 -11.33
C TRP A 349 -8.76 -15.46 -12.37
N PHE A 350 -7.42 -15.56 -12.36
CA PHE A 350 -6.67 -16.29 -13.37
C PHE A 350 -7.15 -17.73 -13.53
N TRP A 351 -7.27 -18.47 -12.43
CA TRP A 351 -7.75 -19.85 -12.45
C TRP A 351 -9.19 -19.95 -12.96
N LEU A 352 -10.07 -19.05 -12.55
CA LEU A 352 -11.44 -18.99 -13.02
C LEU A 352 -11.48 -18.74 -14.55
N PHE A 353 -10.69 -17.77 -15.03
CA PHE A 353 -10.65 -17.44 -16.47
C PHE A 353 -10.05 -18.56 -17.30
N ILE A 354 -9.07 -19.32 -16.81
CA ILE A 354 -8.54 -20.50 -17.48
C ILE A 354 -9.64 -21.56 -17.65
N ILE A 355 -10.40 -21.85 -16.59
CA ILE A 355 -11.50 -22.83 -16.67
C ILE A 355 -12.58 -22.35 -17.66
N LEU A 356 -12.99 -21.09 -17.55
CA LEU A 356 -14.01 -20.52 -18.43
C LEU A 356 -13.55 -20.43 -19.90
N ALA A 357 -12.24 -20.26 -20.17
CA ALA A 357 -11.69 -20.21 -21.53
C ALA A 357 -11.77 -21.57 -22.28
N ILE A 358 -12.10 -22.65 -21.58
CA ILE A 358 -12.42 -23.95 -22.19
C ILE A 358 -13.77 -23.84 -22.94
N PHE A 359 -14.74 -23.17 -22.30
CA PHE A 359 -16.11 -23.01 -22.83
C PHE A 359 -16.28 -21.76 -23.70
N PHE A 360 -15.51 -20.71 -23.42
CA PHE A 360 -15.57 -19.40 -24.09
C PHE A 360 -14.20 -19.02 -24.66
N PRO A 361 -13.87 -19.41 -25.92
CA PRO A 361 -12.56 -19.16 -26.51
C PRO A 361 -12.11 -17.69 -26.55
N SER A 362 -13.03 -16.73 -26.59
CA SER A 362 -12.74 -15.29 -26.53
C SER A 362 -11.98 -14.88 -25.27
N LEU A 363 -12.17 -15.59 -24.14
CA LEU A 363 -11.48 -15.32 -22.89
C LEU A 363 -9.97 -15.54 -22.97
N ARG A 364 -9.48 -16.36 -23.92
CA ARG A 364 -8.03 -16.57 -24.15
C ARG A 364 -7.35 -15.27 -24.54
N TRP A 365 -8.01 -14.44 -25.35
CA TRP A 365 -7.50 -13.12 -25.74
C TRP A 365 -7.54 -12.12 -24.59
N ILE A 366 -8.55 -12.20 -23.73
CA ILE A 366 -8.64 -11.37 -22.52
C ILE A 366 -7.49 -11.72 -21.58
N ILE A 367 -7.22 -13.01 -21.35
CA ILE A 367 -6.08 -13.46 -20.54
C ILE A 367 -4.76 -12.97 -21.14
N ALA A 368 -4.54 -13.20 -22.43
CA ALA A 368 -3.32 -12.78 -23.13
C ALA A 368 -3.11 -11.27 -23.06
N GLY A 369 -4.16 -10.48 -23.36
CA GLY A 369 -4.14 -9.03 -23.25
C GLY A 369 -3.87 -8.54 -21.82
N SER A 370 -4.48 -9.19 -20.82
CA SER A 370 -4.29 -8.84 -19.40
C SER A 370 -2.86 -9.15 -18.90
N VAL A 371 -2.18 -10.11 -19.48
CA VAL A 371 -0.77 -10.42 -19.19
C VAL A 371 0.15 -9.42 -19.89
N VAL A 372 -0.02 -9.23 -21.20
CA VAL A 372 0.95 -8.51 -22.04
C VAL A 372 0.80 -6.99 -21.96
N LEU A 373 -0.41 -6.45 -22.14
CA LEU A 373 -0.59 -5.00 -22.26
C LEU A 373 -0.13 -4.20 -21.03
N PRO A 374 -0.49 -4.58 -19.79
CA PRO A 374 0.02 -3.88 -18.61
C PRO A 374 1.53 -4.08 -18.42
N ALA A 375 2.09 -5.25 -18.80
CA ALA A 375 3.52 -5.52 -18.69
C ALA A 375 4.32 -4.61 -19.63
N VAL A 376 3.93 -4.53 -20.90
CA VAL A 376 4.57 -3.66 -21.89
C VAL A 376 4.44 -2.20 -21.51
N SER A 377 3.26 -1.76 -21.06
CA SER A 377 3.02 -0.38 -20.60
C SER A 377 3.88 -0.01 -19.39
N GLN A 378 4.13 -0.93 -18.47
CA GLN A 378 5.03 -0.68 -17.32
C GLN A 378 6.49 -0.70 -17.73
N TRP A 379 6.90 -1.70 -18.50
CA TRP A 379 8.26 -1.82 -19.01
C TRP A 379 8.68 -0.58 -19.83
N SER A 380 7.80 -0.04 -20.68
CA SER A 380 8.12 1.12 -21.53
C SER A 380 8.51 2.37 -20.74
N ARG A 381 8.11 2.47 -19.47
CA ARG A 381 8.46 3.55 -18.54
C ARG A 381 9.77 3.30 -17.78
N HIS A 382 10.19 2.05 -17.68
CA HIS A 382 11.34 1.60 -16.88
C HIS A 382 12.14 0.55 -17.67
N ARG A 383 12.90 1.01 -18.68
CA ARG A 383 13.62 0.15 -19.64
C ARG A 383 14.93 -0.45 -19.10
N ALA A 384 15.04 -0.61 -17.78
CA ALA A 384 16.26 -1.14 -17.13
C ALA A 384 16.51 -2.64 -17.40
N MET A 385 15.55 -3.35 -17.98
CA MET A 385 15.68 -4.79 -18.26
C MET A 385 15.08 -5.18 -19.62
N ASN A 386 15.36 -6.40 -20.06
CA ASN A 386 14.76 -6.96 -21.26
C ASN A 386 13.24 -7.09 -21.12
N PRO A 387 12.42 -6.68 -22.14
CA PRO A 387 10.96 -6.71 -22.07
C PRO A 387 10.40 -8.11 -21.82
N LEU A 388 10.97 -9.15 -22.41
CA LEU A 388 10.52 -10.54 -22.21
C LEU A 388 10.75 -10.97 -20.76
N THR A 389 11.92 -10.67 -20.19
CA THR A 389 12.23 -10.94 -18.78
C THR A 389 11.25 -10.20 -17.85
N PHE A 390 10.90 -8.95 -18.16
CA PHE A 390 9.90 -8.21 -17.39
C PHE A 390 8.52 -8.85 -17.43
N VAL A 391 8.05 -9.29 -18.63
CA VAL A 391 6.77 -9.99 -18.78
C VAL A 391 6.76 -11.32 -17.99
N VAL A 392 7.85 -12.08 -18.05
CA VAL A 392 7.98 -13.36 -17.33
C VAL A 392 7.94 -13.12 -15.80
N LEU A 393 8.76 -12.21 -15.28
CA LEU A 393 8.78 -11.91 -13.83
C LEU A 393 7.44 -11.39 -13.35
N ARG A 394 6.78 -10.53 -14.13
CA ARG A 394 5.44 -10.03 -13.80
C ARG A 394 4.39 -11.15 -13.81
N SER A 395 4.52 -12.10 -14.72
CA SER A 395 3.63 -13.26 -14.77
C SER A 395 3.84 -14.18 -13.56
N ILE A 396 5.07 -14.40 -13.14
CA ILE A 396 5.41 -15.16 -11.93
C ILE A 396 4.84 -14.44 -10.69
N ASP A 397 5.02 -13.11 -10.57
CA ASP A 397 4.47 -12.29 -9.49
C ASP A 397 2.94 -12.47 -9.39
N ASN A 398 2.22 -12.22 -10.48
CA ASN A 398 0.77 -12.26 -10.51
C ASN A 398 0.22 -13.69 -10.29
N PHE A 399 0.84 -14.69 -10.89
CA PHE A 399 0.47 -16.10 -10.73
C PHE A 399 0.66 -16.59 -9.29
N SER A 400 1.80 -16.23 -8.69
CA SER A 400 2.10 -16.57 -7.30
C SER A 400 1.09 -15.94 -6.35
N TYR A 401 0.81 -14.65 -6.53
CA TYR A 401 -0.19 -13.94 -5.75
C TYR A 401 -1.60 -14.55 -5.92
N CYS A 402 -2.02 -14.80 -7.17
CA CYS A 402 -3.32 -15.41 -7.47
C CYS A 402 -3.47 -16.79 -6.79
N THR A 403 -2.44 -17.63 -6.86
CA THR A 403 -2.46 -18.95 -6.21
C THR A 403 -2.60 -18.79 -4.69
N GLY A 404 -1.90 -17.81 -4.09
CA GLY A 404 -2.06 -17.45 -2.68
C GLY A 404 -3.49 -17.03 -2.34
N VAL A 405 -4.13 -16.17 -3.15
CA VAL A 405 -5.53 -15.74 -2.96
C VAL A 405 -6.46 -16.94 -2.95
N TRP A 406 -6.36 -17.86 -3.91
CA TRP A 406 -7.21 -19.04 -3.98
C TRP A 406 -6.98 -20.00 -2.81
N CYS A 407 -5.74 -20.25 -2.43
CA CYS A 407 -5.43 -21.03 -1.22
C CYS A 407 -6.05 -20.39 0.02
N GLY A 408 -5.93 -19.07 0.17
CA GLY A 408 -6.53 -18.33 1.27
C GLY A 408 -8.06 -18.40 1.26
N VAL A 409 -8.71 -18.27 0.11
CA VAL A 409 -10.16 -18.42 -0.07
C VAL A 409 -10.64 -19.80 0.41
N LEU A 410 -9.92 -20.85 0.01
CA LEU A 410 -10.24 -22.23 0.44
C LEU A 410 -10.03 -22.42 1.95
N GLN A 411 -8.93 -21.92 2.52
CA GLN A 411 -8.64 -22.00 3.95
C GLN A 411 -9.65 -21.23 4.80
N GLN A 412 -10.03 -20.02 4.38
CA GLN A 412 -10.99 -19.18 5.07
C GLN A 412 -12.45 -19.54 4.78
N LYS A 413 -12.69 -20.44 3.81
CA LYS A 413 -14.04 -20.80 3.31
C LYS A 413 -14.86 -19.55 2.93
N SER A 414 -14.22 -18.56 2.31
CA SER A 414 -14.81 -17.26 2.02
C SER A 414 -14.35 -16.74 0.65
N PHE A 415 -15.28 -16.51 -0.27
CA PHE A 415 -15.03 -15.95 -1.60
C PHE A 415 -14.95 -14.41 -1.60
N ALA A 416 -14.99 -13.76 -0.44
CA ALA A 416 -15.04 -12.29 -0.33
C ALA A 416 -13.89 -11.59 -1.09
N ALA A 417 -12.67 -12.18 -1.11
CA ALA A 417 -11.52 -11.65 -1.81
C ALA A 417 -11.63 -11.71 -3.35
N LEU A 418 -12.58 -12.47 -3.89
CA LEU A 418 -12.80 -12.62 -5.34
C LEU A 418 -13.99 -11.78 -5.85
N VAL A 419 -14.76 -11.17 -4.96
CA VAL A 419 -15.96 -10.40 -5.32
C VAL A 419 -15.58 -8.99 -5.73
N PRO A 420 -15.94 -8.52 -6.95
CA PRO A 420 -15.70 -7.14 -7.37
C PRO A 420 -16.60 -6.16 -6.61
N LYS A 421 -16.14 -4.94 -6.43
CA LYS A 421 -16.94 -3.86 -5.86
C LYS A 421 -17.62 -3.07 -6.99
N ILE A 422 -18.94 -3.12 -7.01
CA ILE A 422 -19.73 -2.35 -8.01
C ILE A 422 -20.19 -1.05 -7.35
N THR A 423 -19.75 0.09 -7.92
CA THR A 423 -20.17 1.41 -7.50
C THR A 423 -21.35 1.90 -8.35
N VAL A 424 -22.39 2.38 -7.69
CA VAL A 424 -23.57 2.95 -8.35
C VAL A 424 -23.46 4.48 -8.28
N TRP A 425 -23.45 5.13 -9.44
CA TRP A 425 -23.13 6.55 -9.61
C TRP A 425 -24.04 7.52 -8.85
N TRP A 426 -25.27 7.13 -8.49
CA TRP A 426 -26.25 8.03 -7.86
C TRP A 426 -26.28 8.01 -6.33
N ARG A 427 -25.46 7.21 -5.66
CA ARG A 427 -25.31 7.37 -4.21
C ARG A 427 -24.43 8.59 -3.94
N ARG A 428 -25.07 9.71 -3.57
CA ARG A 428 -24.39 10.87 -2.98
C ARG A 428 -23.49 10.35 -1.85
N ALA A 429 -22.20 10.70 -1.91
CA ALA A 429 -21.35 10.62 -0.73
C ALA A 429 -21.98 11.58 0.30
N GLY A 430 -22.58 11.02 1.35
CA GLY A 430 -23.01 11.74 2.52
C GLY A 430 -21.80 12.16 3.34
#